data_7942fc622ceb0086d618cc10a95d3478
#
_entry.id   7942fc622ceb0086d618cc10a95d3478
#
_cell.length_a   1.000
_cell.length_b   1.000
_cell.length_c   1.000
_cell.angle_alpha   90.00
_cell.angle_beta   90.00
_cell.angle_gamma   90.00
#
_symmetry.space_group_name_H-M   'P 1'
#
loop_
_entity.id
_entity.type
_entity.pdbx_description
1 polymer ?
#
loop_
_entity_poly.entity_id
_entity_poly.type
_entity_poly.pdbx_seq_one_letter_code
_entity_poly.pdbx_strand_id
1 'polypeptide(L)'
;MQIHPDPAPTSPATATDTGPALHIENLVKTFEGRGEPVRAVRGLSLAAEHGKITALLGANGAGKTTTLQCAQGLQRPTSGSVRLLGEDPWHASPALRARVGVMLQDGGLPQSVRPGELLRHVSRLYADPVPVAELVELLGIESFLTTGIRRLSGGQKQRVALAAALVGRPDVLFLDEPSAGLDPRSRHIVFDLIRRLRNSGVCIILTTHLMDDAARLADYVYIVDRGTVAAQGTVAELVSAEHHAPLVMSITLAKEHAGLLRADPPWRTPRFDDVEWSVQDRTVTLTGPLDAPRIRELTAWATQNDNLPEALSVQPRSLEDVFLEVSGRDAP
;
A
#
# COMPACT_ATOMS: atom_id res chain seq x y z
N MET A 1 -12.40 44.45 -19.16
CA MET A 1 -13.55 43.51 -19.06
C MET A 1 -13.12 42.46 -18.08
N GLN A 2 -13.47 42.63 -16.80
CA GLN A 2 -13.09 41.74 -15.71
C GLN A 2 -14.02 40.53 -15.72
N ILE A 3 -13.46 39.35 -15.86
CA ILE A 3 -14.19 38.09 -15.75
C ILE A 3 -14.17 37.70 -14.27
N HIS A 4 -15.32 37.82 -13.60
CA HIS A 4 -15.56 37.25 -12.28
C HIS A 4 -15.58 35.70 -12.39
N PRO A 5 -14.90 34.97 -11.50
CA PRO A 5 -15.10 33.54 -11.42
C PRO A 5 -16.47 33.22 -10.79
N ASP A 6 -17.27 32.43 -11.49
CA ASP A 6 -18.52 31.85 -10.97
C ASP A 6 -18.25 31.04 -9.69
N PRO A 7 -19.13 31.13 -8.69
CA PRO A 7 -19.01 30.31 -7.48
C PRO A 7 -19.28 28.85 -7.82
N ALA A 8 -18.40 27.97 -7.32
CA ALA A 8 -18.53 26.53 -7.42
C ALA A 8 -19.93 26.06 -6.94
N PRO A 9 -20.53 25.06 -7.61
CA PRO A 9 -21.81 24.53 -7.17
C PRO A 9 -21.63 23.85 -5.81
N THR A 10 -22.34 24.37 -4.81
CA THR A 10 -22.49 23.78 -3.48
C THR A 10 -23.26 22.47 -3.63
N SER A 11 -22.55 21.36 -3.54
CA SER A 11 -23.16 20.04 -3.32
C SER A 11 -23.87 20.05 -1.96
N PRO A 12 -25.07 19.49 -1.80
CA PRO A 12 -25.74 19.47 -0.53
C PRO A 12 -24.92 18.62 0.45
N ALA A 13 -24.43 19.26 1.52
CA ALA A 13 -23.86 18.60 2.66
C ALA A 13 -24.92 17.67 3.29
N THR A 14 -24.92 16.42 2.92
CA THR A 14 -25.63 15.37 3.64
C THR A 14 -24.89 15.09 4.96
N ALA A 15 -25.65 15.01 6.03
CA ALA A 15 -25.33 14.76 7.42
C ALA A 15 -23.90 14.24 7.62
N THR A 16 -23.10 14.95 8.41
CA THR A 16 -21.77 14.53 8.90
C THR A 16 -21.88 13.17 9.56
N ASP A 17 -21.65 12.12 8.78
CA ASP A 17 -21.30 10.81 9.32
C ASP A 17 -19.93 10.98 9.97
N THR A 18 -19.90 11.08 11.29
CA THR A 18 -18.69 11.34 12.10
C THR A 18 -17.84 10.08 12.25
N GLY A 19 -18.25 8.96 11.64
CA GLY A 19 -17.53 7.69 11.67
C GLY A 19 -16.53 7.52 10.53
N PRO A 20 -15.72 6.45 10.58
CA PRO A 20 -14.82 6.10 9.49
C PRO A 20 -15.59 5.73 8.24
N ALA A 21 -15.04 6.06 7.06
CA ALA A 21 -15.66 5.73 5.77
C ALA A 21 -15.74 4.21 5.53
N LEU A 22 -14.75 3.47 6.04
CA LEU A 22 -14.76 1.99 6.10
C LEU A 22 -14.46 1.55 7.52
N HIS A 23 -15.29 0.66 8.05
CA HIS A 23 -15.09 0.02 9.34
C HIS A 23 -15.27 -1.49 9.21
N ILE A 24 -14.26 -2.25 9.61
CA ILE A 24 -14.25 -3.71 9.61
C ILE A 24 -13.97 -4.19 11.03
N GLU A 25 -14.83 -5.07 11.54
CA GLU A 25 -14.69 -5.66 12.88
C GLU A 25 -14.64 -7.18 12.80
N ASN A 26 -13.56 -7.76 13.32
CA ASN A 26 -13.38 -9.21 13.48
C ASN A 26 -13.70 -10.01 12.21
N LEU A 27 -13.30 -9.48 11.05
CA LEU A 27 -13.57 -10.10 9.75
C LEU A 27 -12.95 -11.49 9.66
N VAL A 28 -13.77 -12.48 9.38
CA VAL A 28 -13.34 -13.84 9.03
C VAL A 28 -13.83 -14.18 7.64
N LYS A 29 -12.93 -14.72 6.81
CA LYS A 29 -13.29 -15.30 5.52
C LYS A 29 -12.63 -16.64 5.36
N THR A 30 -13.46 -17.69 5.22
CA THR A 30 -13.05 -19.06 4.91
C THR A 30 -13.60 -19.44 3.55
N PHE A 31 -12.78 -20.05 2.72
CA PHE A 31 -13.19 -20.62 1.45
C PHE A 31 -13.29 -22.14 1.61
N GLU A 32 -14.45 -22.67 1.32
CA GLU A 32 -14.68 -24.11 1.25
C GLU A 32 -14.29 -24.63 -0.13
N GLY A 33 -13.55 -25.72 -0.21
CA GLY A 33 -13.08 -26.33 -1.44
C GLY A 33 -13.11 -27.87 -1.34
N ARG A 34 -12.56 -28.55 -2.36
CA ARG A 34 -12.43 -30.03 -2.35
C ARG A 34 -11.38 -30.57 -1.36
N GLY A 35 -10.64 -29.69 -0.66
CA GLY A 35 -9.64 -30.00 0.36
C GLY A 35 -10.00 -29.41 1.72
N GLU A 36 -8.99 -29.19 2.58
CA GLU A 36 -9.20 -28.49 3.84
C GLU A 36 -9.66 -27.04 3.60
N PRO A 37 -10.59 -26.51 4.41
CA PRO A 37 -11.05 -25.13 4.30
C PRO A 37 -9.88 -24.14 4.46
N VAL A 38 -9.76 -23.20 3.53
CA VAL A 38 -8.71 -22.17 3.59
C VAL A 38 -9.27 -20.94 4.29
N ARG A 39 -8.78 -20.67 5.50
CA ARG A 39 -9.12 -19.46 6.26
C ARG A 39 -8.21 -18.30 5.84
N ALA A 40 -8.66 -17.54 4.85
CA ALA A 40 -7.88 -16.45 4.24
C ALA A 40 -7.81 -15.20 5.13
N VAL A 41 -8.86 -14.92 5.93
CA VAL A 41 -8.91 -13.83 6.91
C VAL A 41 -9.36 -14.39 8.25
N ARG A 42 -8.69 -14.00 9.35
CA ARG A 42 -8.76 -14.68 10.64
C ARG A 42 -9.09 -13.73 11.81
N GLY A 43 -10.09 -12.87 11.65
CA GLY A 43 -10.49 -11.90 12.68
C GLY A 43 -9.81 -10.54 12.52
N LEU A 44 -9.65 -10.10 11.26
CA LEU A 44 -9.05 -8.82 10.94
C LEU A 44 -10.01 -7.67 11.24
N SER A 45 -9.51 -6.63 11.93
CA SER A 45 -10.22 -5.38 12.18
C SER A 45 -9.41 -4.21 11.62
N LEU A 46 -10.08 -3.26 10.96
CA LEU A 46 -9.47 -2.02 10.46
C LEU A 46 -10.51 -0.92 10.29
N ALA A 47 -10.03 0.33 10.30
CA ALA A 47 -10.82 1.49 9.94
C ALA A 47 -10.08 2.33 8.89
N ALA A 48 -10.83 3.00 8.00
CA ALA A 48 -10.28 3.96 7.05
C ALA A 48 -11.12 5.25 7.09
N GLU A 49 -10.43 6.37 7.26
CA GLU A 49 -11.02 7.68 7.47
C GLU A 49 -11.22 8.44 6.16
N HIS A 50 -12.20 9.35 6.14
CA HIS A 50 -12.39 10.29 5.03
C HIS A 50 -11.15 11.17 4.82
N GLY A 51 -10.77 11.42 3.57
CA GLY A 51 -9.61 12.25 3.23
C GLY A 51 -8.27 11.67 3.69
N LYS A 52 -8.19 10.36 3.88
CA LYS A 52 -6.98 9.64 4.26
C LYS A 52 -6.68 8.48 3.32
N ILE A 53 -5.41 8.13 3.24
CA ILE A 53 -4.92 6.95 2.53
C ILE A 53 -4.58 5.88 3.56
N THR A 54 -5.34 4.79 3.55
CA THR A 54 -5.09 3.61 4.38
C THR A 54 -4.46 2.51 3.52
N ALA A 55 -3.26 2.07 3.87
CA ALA A 55 -2.56 1.00 3.16
C ALA A 55 -2.66 -0.33 3.89
N LEU A 56 -2.99 -1.40 3.16
CA LEU A 56 -2.88 -2.79 3.62
C LEU A 56 -1.62 -3.39 3.01
N LEU A 57 -0.61 -3.60 3.83
CA LEU A 57 0.66 -4.22 3.46
C LEU A 57 0.67 -5.70 3.82
N GLY A 58 1.47 -6.47 3.12
CA GLY A 58 1.66 -7.88 3.44
C GLY A 58 2.13 -8.69 2.24
N ALA A 59 2.64 -9.89 2.49
CA ALA A 59 3.05 -10.82 1.43
C ALA A 59 1.87 -11.29 0.58
N ASN A 60 2.18 -11.92 -0.55
CA ASN A 60 1.18 -12.61 -1.35
C ASN A 60 0.53 -13.73 -0.53
N GLY A 61 -0.80 -13.80 -0.55
CA GLY A 61 -1.56 -14.77 0.26
C GLY A 61 -1.80 -14.34 1.71
N ALA A 62 -1.37 -13.16 2.15
CA ALA A 62 -1.61 -12.66 3.51
C ALA A 62 -3.10 -12.34 3.82
N GLY A 63 -3.98 -12.29 2.81
CA GLY A 63 -5.40 -12.00 2.98
C GLY A 63 -5.83 -10.59 2.54
N LYS A 64 -4.93 -9.76 2.03
CA LYS A 64 -5.21 -8.37 1.61
C LYS A 64 -6.35 -8.26 0.60
N THR A 65 -6.21 -8.90 -0.56
CA THR A 65 -7.22 -8.88 -1.64
C THR A 65 -8.56 -9.45 -1.15
N THR A 66 -8.53 -10.51 -0.33
CA THR A 66 -9.76 -11.08 0.25
C THR A 66 -10.45 -10.08 1.20
N THR A 67 -9.67 -9.36 2.01
CA THR A 67 -10.19 -8.30 2.89
C THR A 67 -10.82 -7.18 2.06
N LEU A 68 -10.13 -6.70 1.00
CA LEU A 68 -10.69 -5.71 0.11
C LEU A 68 -11.98 -6.18 -0.57
N GLN A 69 -12.02 -7.42 -1.07
CA GLN A 69 -13.21 -7.97 -1.71
C GLN A 69 -14.41 -8.04 -0.74
N CYS A 70 -14.17 -8.33 0.54
CA CYS A 70 -15.22 -8.24 1.55
C CYS A 70 -15.65 -6.78 1.79
N ALA A 71 -14.69 -5.84 1.86
CA ALA A 71 -14.96 -4.41 2.03
C ALA A 71 -15.73 -3.80 0.86
N GLN A 72 -15.50 -4.30 -0.35
CA GLN A 72 -16.19 -3.90 -1.59
C GLN A 72 -17.56 -4.56 -1.78
N GLY A 73 -17.93 -5.52 -0.92
CA GLY A 73 -19.14 -6.32 -1.10
C GLY A 73 -19.09 -7.34 -2.23
N LEU A 74 -17.90 -7.68 -2.73
CA LEU A 74 -17.69 -8.70 -3.76
C LEU A 74 -17.63 -10.12 -3.16
N GLN A 75 -17.30 -10.22 -1.86
CA GLN A 75 -17.25 -11.46 -1.11
C GLN A 75 -18.01 -11.29 0.21
N ARG A 76 -18.88 -12.25 0.52
CA ARG A 76 -19.57 -12.25 1.81
C ARG A 76 -18.60 -12.72 2.91
N PRO A 77 -18.49 -11.98 4.04
CA PRO A 77 -17.78 -12.48 5.22
C PRO A 77 -18.34 -13.82 5.71
N THR A 78 -17.48 -14.67 6.24
CA THR A 78 -17.93 -15.87 6.98
C THR A 78 -18.44 -15.48 8.36
N SER A 79 -17.78 -14.52 9.01
CA SER A 79 -18.23 -13.86 10.24
C SER A 79 -17.54 -12.49 10.40
N GLY A 80 -17.94 -11.73 11.40
CA GLY A 80 -17.53 -10.34 11.59
C GLY A 80 -18.46 -9.38 10.83
N SER A 81 -18.15 -8.10 10.90
CA SER A 81 -18.94 -7.05 10.25
C SER A 81 -18.10 -6.14 9.38
N VAL A 82 -18.73 -5.62 8.32
CA VAL A 82 -18.15 -4.59 7.43
C VAL A 82 -19.19 -3.48 7.27
N ARG A 83 -18.75 -2.23 7.47
CA ARG A 83 -19.54 -1.03 7.21
C ARG A 83 -18.77 -0.12 6.26
N LEU A 84 -19.39 0.21 5.15
CA LEU A 84 -18.86 1.11 4.13
C LEU A 84 -19.82 2.28 3.99
N LEU A 85 -19.38 3.49 4.35
CA LEU A 85 -20.22 4.67 4.45
C LEU A 85 -21.52 4.40 5.26
N GLY A 86 -21.37 3.63 6.38
CA GLY A 86 -22.47 3.26 7.27
C GLY A 86 -23.32 2.06 6.83
N GLU A 87 -23.23 1.59 5.59
CA GLU A 87 -24.03 0.48 5.04
C GLU A 87 -23.24 -0.85 5.01
N ASP A 88 -23.96 -1.98 4.94
CA ASP A 88 -23.36 -3.30 4.66
C ASP A 88 -23.07 -3.41 3.15
N PRO A 89 -21.79 -3.48 2.74
CA PRO A 89 -21.45 -3.51 1.31
C PRO A 89 -21.91 -4.79 0.59
N TRP A 90 -22.15 -5.90 1.29
CA TRP A 90 -22.71 -7.11 0.69
C TRP A 90 -24.15 -6.90 0.21
N HIS A 91 -24.90 -6.04 0.87
CA HIS A 91 -26.25 -5.64 0.52
C HIS A 91 -26.31 -4.18 0.02
N ALA A 92 -25.22 -3.71 -0.60
CA ALA A 92 -25.05 -2.33 -1.04
C ALA A 92 -26.25 -1.78 -1.83
N SER A 93 -26.75 -0.63 -1.40
CA SER A 93 -27.74 0.14 -2.17
C SER A 93 -27.13 0.64 -3.49
N PRO A 94 -27.95 0.95 -4.52
CA PRO A 94 -27.46 1.65 -5.72
C PRO A 94 -26.75 2.97 -5.38
N ALA A 95 -27.23 3.68 -4.35
CA ALA A 95 -26.64 4.93 -3.89
C ALA A 95 -25.23 4.71 -3.30
N LEU A 96 -25.04 3.67 -2.47
CA LEU A 96 -23.71 3.31 -1.97
C LEU A 96 -22.77 2.95 -3.13
N ARG A 97 -23.21 2.08 -4.04
CA ARG A 97 -22.38 1.67 -5.18
C ARG A 97 -21.93 2.84 -6.07
N ALA A 98 -22.77 3.85 -6.23
CA ALA A 98 -22.43 5.04 -7.01
C ALA A 98 -21.33 5.89 -6.36
N ARG A 99 -21.12 5.77 -5.05
CA ARG A 99 -20.12 6.51 -4.26
C ARG A 99 -18.79 5.76 -4.08
N VAL A 100 -18.67 4.55 -4.65
CA VAL A 100 -17.51 3.68 -4.47
C VAL A 100 -16.82 3.42 -5.79
N GLY A 101 -15.53 3.76 -5.86
CA GLY A 101 -14.64 3.41 -6.97
C GLY A 101 -13.82 2.16 -6.64
N VAL A 102 -13.69 1.25 -7.60
CA VAL A 102 -12.91 0.02 -7.41
C VAL A 102 -11.97 -0.19 -8.58
N MET A 103 -10.69 -0.32 -8.29
CA MET A 103 -9.64 -0.74 -9.21
C MET A 103 -9.14 -2.11 -8.79
N LEU A 104 -9.42 -3.14 -9.59
CA LEU A 104 -8.98 -4.52 -9.34
C LEU A 104 -7.58 -4.76 -9.90
N GLN A 105 -6.80 -5.62 -9.26
CA GLN A 105 -5.42 -5.95 -9.62
C GLN A 105 -5.33 -6.54 -11.04
N ASP A 106 -6.10 -7.59 -11.33
CA ASP A 106 -6.09 -8.30 -12.60
C ASP A 106 -7.51 -8.52 -13.15
N GLY A 107 -7.66 -8.38 -14.47
CA GLY A 107 -8.82 -8.88 -15.20
C GLY A 107 -10.11 -8.08 -15.12
N GLY A 108 -10.15 -6.96 -14.38
CA GLY A 108 -11.35 -6.12 -14.31
C GLY A 108 -11.72 -5.42 -15.62
N LEU A 109 -10.80 -5.36 -16.59
CA LEU A 109 -11.02 -4.68 -17.86
C LEU A 109 -11.44 -5.67 -18.97
N PRO A 110 -12.53 -5.39 -19.71
CA PRO A 110 -12.94 -6.18 -20.87
C PRO A 110 -11.87 -6.12 -21.98
N GLN A 111 -11.29 -7.27 -22.32
CA GLN A 111 -10.13 -7.33 -23.21
C GLN A 111 -10.44 -6.96 -24.69
N SER A 112 -11.70 -7.08 -25.11
CA SER A 112 -12.13 -6.87 -26.50
C SER A 112 -12.49 -5.42 -26.86
N VAL A 113 -12.61 -4.53 -25.87
CA VAL A 113 -13.02 -3.13 -26.06
C VAL A 113 -11.80 -2.18 -26.07
N ARG A 114 -12.03 -0.91 -26.43
CA ARG A 114 -11.04 0.16 -26.38
C ARG A 114 -11.26 1.03 -25.14
N PRO A 115 -10.22 1.67 -24.58
CA PRO A 115 -10.36 2.55 -23.40
C PRO A 115 -11.46 3.60 -23.54
N GLY A 116 -11.51 4.30 -24.69
CA GLY A 116 -12.52 5.33 -24.91
C GLY A 116 -13.97 4.80 -24.98
N GLU A 117 -14.16 3.57 -25.45
CA GLU A 117 -15.48 2.91 -25.48
C GLU A 117 -15.87 2.50 -24.05
N LEU A 118 -14.93 1.91 -23.31
CA LEU A 118 -15.15 1.51 -21.92
C LEU A 118 -15.52 2.71 -21.04
N LEU A 119 -14.70 3.77 -21.06
CA LEU A 119 -14.93 4.95 -20.22
C LEU A 119 -16.27 5.64 -20.54
N ARG A 120 -16.62 5.75 -21.82
CA ARG A 120 -17.94 6.28 -22.22
C ARG A 120 -19.10 5.36 -21.82
N HIS A 121 -18.90 4.04 -21.82
CA HIS A 121 -19.90 3.10 -21.33
C HIS A 121 -20.10 3.25 -19.83
N VAL A 122 -19.01 3.24 -19.06
CA VAL A 122 -19.06 3.38 -17.59
C VAL A 122 -19.66 4.73 -17.19
N SER A 123 -19.32 5.83 -17.89
CA SER A 123 -19.87 7.16 -17.56
C SER A 123 -21.38 7.24 -17.66
N ARG A 124 -22.01 6.45 -18.53
CA ARG A 124 -23.49 6.41 -18.65
C ARG A 124 -24.21 5.73 -17.48
N LEU A 125 -23.46 5.05 -16.61
CA LEU A 125 -24.01 4.41 -15.42
C LEU A 125 -24.18 5.37 -14.24
N TYR A 126 -23.60 6.57 -14.33
CA TYR A 126 -23.60 7.57 -13.27
C TYR A 126 -24.40 8.80 -13.67
N ALA A 127 -25.05 9.44 -12.70
CA ALA A 127 -25.85 10.65 -12.92
C ALA A 127 -24.98 11.89 -13.20
N ASP A 128 -23.84 12.00 -12.50
CA ASP A 128 -22.86 13.09 -12.64
C ASP A 128 -21.43 12.52 -12.78
N PRO A 129 -21.08 11.95 -13.93
CA PRO A 129 -19.76 11.38 -14.13
C PRO A 129 -18.69 12.47 -14.34
N VAL A 130 -17.43 12.14 -13.97
CA VAL A 130 -16.29 12.93 -14.42
C VAL A 130 -16.24 12.89 -15.96
N PRO A 131 -16.05 14.04 -16.65
CA PRO A 131 -15.90 14.06 -18.10
C PRO A 131 -14.78 13.11 -18.56
N VAL A 132 -15.09 12.24 -19.52
CA VAL A 132 -14.10 11.25 -20.02
C VAL A 132 -12.84 11.92 -20.54
N ALA A 133 -12.95 13.11 -21.17
CA ALA A 133 -11.80 13.86 -21.67
C ALA A 133 -10.85 14.27 -20.52
N GLU A 134 -11.39 14.68 -19.38
CA GLU A 134 -10.62 15.05 -18.19
C GLU A 134 -9.84 13.83 -17.65
N LEU A 135 -10.47 12.67 -17.53
CA LEU A 135 -9.81 11.44 -17.09
C LEU A 135 -8.73 10.98 -18.07
N VAL A 136 -8.98 11.14 -19.38
CA VAL A 136 -8.02 10.80 -20.44
C VAL A 136 -6.77 11.67 -20.33
N GLU A 137 -6.92 12.98 -20.17
CA GLU A 137 -5.83 13.94 -19.97
C GLU A 137 -5.07 13.68 -18.67
N LEU A 138 -5.81 13.56 -17.56
CA LEU A 138 -5.25 13.39 -16.22
C LEU A 138 -4.35 12.15 -16.11
N LEU A 139 -4.72 11.07 -16.80
CA LEU A 139 -4.02 9.77 -16.75
C LEU A 139 -3.16 9.51 -17.99
N GLY A 140 -3.06 10.44 -18.94
CA GLY A 140 -2.26 10.33 -20.14
C GLY A 140 -2.66 9.12 -21.00
N ILE A 141 -3.97 8.96 -21.25
CA ILE A 141 -4.55 7.82 -21.98
C ILE A 141 -4.66 8.12 -23.49
N GLU A 142 -4.46 9.38 -23.93
CA GLU A 142 -4.72 9.86 -25.29
C GLU A 142 -4.08 8.99 -26.36
N SER A 143 -2.79 8.65 -26.18
CA SER A 143 -1.99 7.95 -27.17
C SER A 143 -2.45 6.51 -27.45
N PHE A 144 -3.22 5.91 -26.55
CA PHE A 144 -3.74 4.54 -26.68
C PHE A 144 -5.25 4.42 -26.49
N LEU A 145 -5.99 5.54 -26.49
CA LEU A 145 -7.44 5.60 -26.31
C LEU A 145 -8.21 4.70 -27.27
N THR A 146 -7.71 4.51 -28.49
CA THR A 146 -8.30 3.70 -29.54
C THR A 146 -7.67 2.31 -29.70
N THR A 147 -6.65 1.98 -28.90
CA THR A 147 -6.01 0.67 -28.92
C THR A 147 -6.81 -0.33 -28.11
N GLY A 148 -7.06 -1.55 -28.62
CA GLY A 148 -7.78 -2.59 -27.86
C GLY A 148 -7.05 -2.94 -26.55
N ILE A 149 -7.81 -3.05 -25.44
CA ILE A 149 -7.27 -3.24 -24.08
C ILE A 149 -6.34 -4.46 -23.99
N ARG A 150 -6.62 -5.55 -24.71
CA ARG A 150 -5.74 -6.74 -24.74
C ARG A 150 -4.31 -6.44 -25.22
N ARG A 151 -4.11 -5.37 -26.02
CA ARG A 151 -2.83 -4.97 -26.62
C ARG A 151 -2.07 -3.94 -25.80
N LEU A 152 -2.66 -3.45 -24.71
CA LEU A 152 -2.06 -2.47 -23.83
C LEU A 152 -1.01 -3.13 -22.94
N SER A 153 0.03 -2.37 -22.59
CA SER A 153 0.97 -2.77 -21.54
C SER A 153 0.29 -2.84 -20.17
N GLY A 154 0.90 -3.48 -19.19
CA GLY A 154 0.39 -3.53 -17.81
C GLY A 154 0.10 -2.13 -17.26
N GLY A 155 1.05 -1.20 -17.38
CA GLY A 155 0.88 0.18 -16.92
C GLY A 155 -0.20 0.97 -17.66
N GLN A 156 -0.41 0.72 -18.95
CA GLN A 156 -1.51 1.31 -19.70
C GLN A 156 -2.87 0.78 -19.21
N LYS A 157 -2.96 -0.52 -18.96
CA LYS A 157 -4.18 -1.15 -18.37
C LYS A 157 -4.48 -0.58 -16.99
N GLN A 158 -3.47 -0.41 -16.14
CA GLN A 158 -3.60 0.19 -14.82
C GLN A 158 -4.21 1.61 -14.89
N ARG A 159 -3.70 2.47 -15.78
CA ARG A 159 -4.24 3.82 -15.97
C ARG A 159 -5.68 3.81 -16.46
N VAL A 160 -6.06 2.89 -17.34
CA VAL A 160 -7.45 2.72 -17.79
C VAL A 160 -8.36 2.22 -16.65
N ALA A 161 -7.89 1.27 -15.82
CA ALA A 161 -8.62 0.75 -14.67
C ALA A 161 -8.85 1.84 -13.63
N LEU A 162 -7.83 2.65 -13.35
CA LEU A 162 -7.95 3.79 -12.44
C LEU A 162 -8.92 4.85 -12.99
N ALA A 163 -8.86 5.17 -14.30
CA ALA A 163 -9.82 6.06 -14.94
C ALA A 163 -11.26 5.55 -14.76
N ALA A 164 -11.49 4.26 -14.99
CA ALA A 164 -12.81 3.65 -14.84
C ALA A 164 -13.33 3.71 -13.40
N ALA A 165 -12.45 3.53 -12.41
CA ALA A 165 -12.78 3.64 -10.99
C ALA A 165 -13.15 5.08 -10.55
N LEU A 166 -12.68 6.09 -11.27
CA LEU A 166 -12.89 7.51 -10.94
C LEU A 166 -14.09 8.13 -11.63
N VAL A 167 -14.67 7.47 -12.64
CA VAL A 167 -15.78 8.01 -13.44
C VAL A 167 -16.94 8.52 -12.58
N GLY A 168 -17.28 7.82 -11.51
CA GLY A 168 -18.42 8.11 -10.63
C GLY A 168 -18.18 9.18 -9.56
N ARG A 169 -17.05 9.88 -9.54
CA ARG A 169 -16.68 10.81 -8.44
C ARG A 169 -16.78 10.14 -7.06
N PRO A 170 -16.05 9.05 -6.81
CA PRO A 170 -16.26 8.25 -5.61
C PRO A 170 -15.86 9.00 -4.33
N ASP A 171 -16.61 8.76 -3.24
CA ASP A 171 -16.22 9.17 -1.88
C ASP A 171 -15.23 8.18 -1.26
N VAL A 172 -15.28 6.91 -1.69
CA VAL A 172 -14.35 5.85 -1.27
C VAL A 172 -13.75 5.18 -2.51
N LEU A 173 -12.43 5.07 -2.53
CA LEU A 173 -11.67 4.48 -3.64
C LEU A 173 -10.84 3.29 -3.15
N PHE A 174 -11.11 2.11 -3.68
CA PHE A 174 -10.31 0.91 -3.46
C PHE A 174 -9.32 0.71 -4.60
N LEU A 175 -8.04 0.56 -4.27
CA LEU A 175 -6.95 0.38 -5.22
C LEU A 175 -6.17 -0.89 -4.89
N ASP A 176 -6.33 -1.93 -5.70
CA ASP A 176 -5.55 -3.16 -5.53
C ASP A 176 -4.29 -3.09 -6.39
N GLU A 177 -3.12 -2.96 -5.73
CA GLU A 177 -1.79 -2.86 -6.35
C GLU A 177 -1.68 -1.75 -7.42
N PRO A 178 -2.00 -0.46 -7.12
CA PRO A 178 -2.15 0.58 -8.13
C PRO A 178 -0.87 0.93 -8.89
N SER A 179 0.29 0.61 -8.37
CA SER A 179 1.62 0.91 -8.94
C SER A 179 2.31 -0.29 -9.57
N ALA A 180 1.73 -1.49 -9.46
CA ALA A 180 2.35 -2.71 -9.96
C ALA A 180 2.61 -2.64 -11.48
N GLY A 181 3.85 -2.91 -11.89
CA GLY A 181 4.24 -2.91 -13.31
C GLY A 181 4.24 -1.54 -14.00
N LEU A 182 4.15 -0.45 -13.26
CA LEU A 182 4.30 0.90 -13.79
C LEU A 182 5.79 1.27 -13.95
N ASP A 183 6.11 1.95 -15.04
CA ASP A 183 7.37 2.67 -15.16
C ASP A 183 7.41 3.86 -14.19
N PRO A 184 8.61 4.42 -13.86
CA PRO A 184 8.74 5.48 -12.85
C PRO A 184 7.90 6.73 -13.15
N ARG A 185 7.74 7.09 -14.44
CA ARG A 185 6.96 8.26 -14.85
C ARG A 185 5.46 8.03 -14.64
N SER A 186 4.96 6.87 -15.07
CA SER A 186 3.56 6.47 -14.86
C SER A 186 3.21 6.35 -13.38
N ARG A 187 4.14 5.81 -12.58
CA ARG A 187 3.98 5.71 -11.12
C ARG A 187 3.84 7.09 -10.46
N HIS A 188 4.63 8.09 -10.89
CA HIS A 188 4.50 9.48 -10.41
C HIS A 188 3.12 10.06 -10.70
N ILE A 189 2.62 9.91 -11.93
CA ILE A 189 1.28 10.40 -12.33
C ILE A 189 0.20 9.80 -11.42
N VAL A 190 0.25 8.49 -11.19
CA VAL A 190 -0.72 7.80 -10.34
C VAL A 190 -0.62 8.26 -8.89
N PHE A 191 0.58 8.44 -8.35
CA PHE A 191 0.77 8.90 -6.97
C PHE A 191 0.29 10.32 -6.75
N ASP A 192 0.56 11.22 -7.69
CA ASP A 192 0.09 12.61 -7.61
C ASP A 192 -1.43 12.68 -7.70
N LEU A 193 -2.04 11.83 -8.52
CA LEU A 193 -3.50 11.72 -8.58
C LEU A 193 -4.08 11.21 -7.25
N ILE A 194 -3.53 10.14 -6.68
CA ILE A 194 -3.96 9.58 -5.38
C ILE A 194 -3.89 10.67 -4.30
N ARG A 195 -2.79 11.45 -4.24
CA ARG A 195 -2.66 12.56 -3.27
C ARG A 195 -3.69 13.67 -3.49
N ARG A 196 -3.98 14.04 -4.75
CA ARG A 196 -5.04 15.02 -5.07
C ARG A 196 -6.41 14.55 -4.62
N LEU A 197 -6.77 13.30 -4.88
CA LEU A 197 -8.03 12.70 -4.45
C LEU A 197 -8.16 12.67 -2.93
N ARG A 198 -7.10 12.26 -2.22
CA ARG A 198 -7.03 12.34 -0.76
C ARG A 198 -7.29 13.77 -0.26
N ASN A 199 -6.62 14.76 -0.85
CA ASN A 199 -6.75 16.17 -0.45
C ASN A 199 -8.14 16.75 -0.78
N SER A 200 -8.90 16.16 -1.72
CA SER A 200 -10.29 16.50 -1.99
C SER A 200 -11.29 15.79 -1.08
N GLY A 201 -10.83 15.00 -0.10
CA GLY A 201 -11.67 14.35 0.90
C GLY A 201 -12.03 12.88 0.61
N VAL A 202 -11.55 12.31 -0.50
CA VAL A 202 -11.78 10.90 -0.83
C VAL A 202 -11.07 9.99 0.17
N CYS A 203 -11.78 9.02 0.72
CA CYS A 203 -11.19 7.93 1.48
C CYS A 203 -10.54 6.94 0.51
N ILE A 204 -9.26 6.65 0.67
CA ILE A 204 -8.53 5.76 -0.22
C ILE A 204 -8.00 4.55 0.56
N ILE A 205 -8.37 3.36 0.12
CA ILE A 205 -7.87 2.11 0.66
C ILE A 205 -7.04 1.44 -0.44
N LEU A 206 -5.76 1.23 -0.20
CA LEU A 206 -4.90 0.56 -1.16
C LEU A 206 -4.22 -0.68 -0.58
N THR A 207 -4.02 -1.68 -1.43
CA THR A 207 -3.12 -2.79 -1.13
C THR A 207 -1.81 -2.60 -1.89
N THR A 208 -0.73 -3.00 -1.28
CA THR A 208 0.55 -3.14 -1.99
C THR A 208 1.46 -4.12 -1.25
N HIS A 209 2.37 -4.72 -1.99
CA HIS A 209 3.53 -5.45 -1.45
C HIS A 209 4.80 -4.60 -1.50
N LEU A 210 4.73 -3.40 -2.10
CA LEU A 210 5.84 -2.46 -2.21
C LEU A 210 5.81 -1.50 -1.02
N MET A 211 6.70 -1.74 -0.04
CA MET A 211 6.76 -0.97 1.21
C MET A 211 7.05 0.51 0.97
N ASP A 212 7.90 0.82 -0.03
CA ASP A 212 8.20 2.20 -0.46
C ASP A 212 6.97 2.97 -0.93
N ASP A 213 6.01 2.31 -1.59
CA ASP A 213 4.79 2.95 -2.06
C ASP A 213 3.90 3.36 -0.90
N ALA A 214 3.74 2.46 0.06
CA ALA A 214 3.01 2.76 1.28
C ALA A 214 3.69 3.87 2.09
N ALA A 215 5.02 3.82 2.25
CA ALA A 215 5.79 4.86 2.94
C ALA A 215 5.60 6.26 2.32
N ARG A 216 5.41 6.33 1.00
CA ARG A 216 5.23 7.59 0.27
C ARG A 216 3.79 8.10 0.23
N LEU A 217 2.81 7.22 0.34
CA LEU A 217 1.41 7.54 0.11
C LEU A 217 0.55 7.48 1.36
N ALA A 218 0.77 6.49 2.24
CA ALA A 218 -0.17 6.16 3.30
C ALA A 218 -0.13 7.16 4.47
N ASP A 219 -1.30 7.54 4.95
CA ASP A 219 -1.48 8.21 6.23
C ASP A 219 -1.50 7.19 7.37
N TYR A 220 -2.05 6.01 7.11
CA TYR A 220 -2.14 4.90 8.07
C TYR A 220 -1.89 3.57 7.37
N VAL A 221 -1.23 2.66 8.06
CA VAL A 221 -0.79 1.38 7.53
C VAL A 221 -1.27 0.25 8.42
N TYR A 222 -1.81 -0.80 7.82
CA TYR A 222 -2.07 -2.10 8.44
C TYR A 222 -1.14 -3.13 7.79
N ILE A 223 -0.24 -3.72 8.56
CA ILE A 223 0.58 -4.85 8.11
C ILE A 223 -0.20 -6.13 8.39
N VAL A 224 -0.53 -6.85 7.32
CA VAL A 224 -1.33 -8.08 7.38
C VAL A 224 -0.42 -9.27 7.16
N ASP A 225 -0.42 -10.20 8.11
CA ASP A 225 0.23 -11.51 7.96
C ASP A 225 -0.75 -12.63 8.31
N ARG A 226 -0.77 -13.67 7.47
CA ARG A 226 -1.59 -14.89 7.65
C ARG A 226 -3.05 -14.64 8.03
N GLY A 227 -3.64 -13.58 7.46
CA GLY A 227 -5.04 -13.22 7.65
C GLY A 227 -5.37 -12.41 8.91
N THR A 228 -4.36 -11.93 9.63
CA THR A 228 -4.50 -11.07 10.82
C THR A 228 -3.73 -9.76 10.64
N VAL A 229 -4.08 -8.73 11.41
CA VAL A 229 -3.26 -7.51 11.52
C VAL A 229 -2.11 -7.82 12.48
N ALA A 230 -0.88 -7.76 11.96
CA ALA A 230 0.33 -8.02 12.71
C ALA A 230 0.92 -6.73 13.32
N ALA A 231 0.80 -5.59 12.61
CA ALA A 231 1.12 -4.27 13.13
C ALA A 231 0.25 -3.21 12.43
N GLN A 232 0.05 -2.08 13.09
CA GLN A 232 -0.70 -0.95 12.52
C GLN A 232 -0.25 0.37 13.13
N GLY A 233 -0.35 1.46 12.37
CA GLY A 233 0.00 2.81 12.78
C GLY A 233 0.25 3.72 11.59
N THR A 234 0.62 4.97 11.86
CA THR A 234 1.21 5.83 10.85
C THR A 234 2.59 5.30 10.45
N VAL A 235 3.08 5.69 9.27
CA VAL A 235 4.45 5.31 8.83
C VAL A 235 5.48 5.71 9.88
N ALA A 236 5.34 6.92 10.45
CA ALA A 236 6.25 7.42 11.49
C ALA A 236 6.22 6.55 12.75
N GLU A 237 5.04 6.18 13.25
CA GLU A 237 4.89 5.32 14.44
C GLU A 237 5.48 3.93 14.21
N LEU A 238 5.24 3.33 13.04
CA LEU A 238 5.74 1.98 12.73
C LEU A 238 7.26 1.95 12.58
N VAL A 239 7.86 3.00 12.04
CA VAL A 239 9.30 3.09 11.81
C VAL A 239 10.05 3.57 13.05
N SER A 240 9.41 4.39 13.91
CA SER A 240 10.00 4.89 15.17
C SER A 240 9.78 3.86 16.28
N ALA A 241 10.79 3.07 16.60
CA ALA A 241 10.85 2.48 17.94
C ALA A 241 11.28 3.55 18.94
N GLU A 242 10.66 3.58 20.12
CA GLU A 242 10.80 4.49 21.24
C GLU A 242 12.05 5.38 21.29
N HIS A 243 11.84 6.72 21.25
CA HIS A 243 12.77 7.83 21.59
C HIS A 243 13.97 8.14 20.69
N HIS A 244 14.46 7.24 19.84
CA HIS A 244 15.43 7.54 18.77
C HIS A 244 15.06 6.63 17.60
N ALA A 245 14.77 7.20 16.42
CA ALA A 245 14.50 6.39 15.22
C ALA A 245 15.65 5.38 15.03
N PRO A 246 15.37 4.07 15.11
CA PRO A 246 16.44 3.08 15.01
C PRO A 246 17.08 3.19 13.63
N LEU A 247 18.39 3.18 13.59
CA LEU A 247 19.16 3.08 12.37
C LEU A 247 19.36 1.61 12.02
N VAL A 248 19.33 1.32 10.74
CA VAL A 248 19.76 0.03 10.20
C VAL A 248 21.13 0.22 9.57
N MET A 249 22.13 -0.47 10.09
CA MET A 249 23.47 -0.50 9.52
C MET A 249 23.74 -1.87 8.94
N SER A 250 24.04 -1.93 7.64
CA SER A 250 24.41 -3.18 6.97
C SER A 250 25.86 -3.10 6.51
N ILE A 251 26.62 -4.13 6.82
CA ILE A 251 28.05 -4.28 6.46
C ILE A 251 28.20 -5.61 5.73
N THR A 252 28.56 -5.56 4.44
CA THR A 252 28.87 -6.76 3.64
C THR A 252 30.37 -6.88 3.47
N LEU A 253 30.93 -7.96 3.96
CA LEU A 253 32.37 -8.25 3.85
C LEU A 253 32.72 -8.98 2.55
N ALA A 254 33.95 -8.83 2.08
CA ALA A 254 34.50 -9.64 1.01
C ALA A 254 34.48 -11.15 1.40
N LYS A 255 34.40 -12.04 0.40
CA LYS A 255 34.25 -13.48 0.63
C LYS A 255 35.34 -14.07 1.49
N GLU A 256 36.58 -13.61 1.30
CA GLU A 256 37.75 -14.03 2.07
C GLU A 256 37.71 -13.61 3.56
N HIS A 257 36.90 -12.60 3.89
CA HIS A 257 36.78 -12.03 5.23
C HIS A 257 35.50 -12.42 5.97
N ALA A 258 34.65 -13.24 5.37
CA ALA A 258 33.36 -13.70 5.97
C ALA A 258 33.58 -14.36 7.35
N GLY A 259 34.77 -14.93 7.62
CA GLY A 259 35.13 -15.49 8.90
C GLY A 259 35.15 -14.50 10.06
N LEU A 260 35.40 -13.21 9.79
CA LEU A 260 35.42 -12.15 10.80
C LEU A 260 34.06 -11.93 11.47
N LEU A 261 32.93 -12.23 10.78
CA LEU A 261 31.58 -12.13 11.35
C LEU A 261 31.36 -13.12 12.51
N ARG A 262 32.22 -14.16 12.62
CA ARG A 262 32.14 -15.19 13.66
C ARG A 262 33.21 -15.04 14.74
N ALA A 263 34.26 -14.31 14.41
CA ALA A 263 35.33 -14.03 15.31
C ALA A 263 35.02 -13.01 16.37
N ASP A 264 35.22 -12.52 17.28
CA ASP A 264 34.83 -11.56 18.32
C ASP A 264 34.33 -10.19 17.77
N PRO A 265 33.09 -10.10 17.18
CA PRO A 265 32.62 -8.86 16.59
C PRO A 265 32.07 -7.88 17.64
N PRO A 266 32.16 -6.55 17.40
CA PRO A 266 31.77 -5.51 18.36
C PRO A 266 30.33 -5.62 18.89
N TRP A 267 29.41 -6.08 18.06
CA TRP A 267 27.98 -6.19 18.44
C TRP A 267 27.68 -7.30 19.46
N ARG A 268 28.65 -8.10 19.86
CA ARG A 268 28.54 -9.05 20.97
C ARG A 268 29.03 -8.49 22.31
N THR A 269 29.41 -7.22 22.34
CA THR A 269 29.85 -6.55 23.58
C THR A 269 28.64 -5.88 24.28
N PRO A 270 28.70 -5.66 25.61
CA PRO A 270 27.61 -5.01 26.36
C PRO A 270 27.21 -3.63 25.84
N ARG A 271 28.06 -2.98 25.06
CA ARG A 271 27.77 -1.70 24.44
C ARG A 271 26.67 -1.76 23.38
N PHE A 272 26.36 -2.94 22.87
CA PHE A 272 25.37 -3.20 21.82
C PHE A 272 24.21 -4.09 22.32
N ASP A 273 24.02 -4.24 23.65
CA ASP A 273 22.94 -5.07 24.21
C ASP A 273 21.53 -4.60 23.81
N ASP A 274 21.37 -3.32 23.43
CA ASP A 274 20.15 -2.69 22.94
C ASP A 274 20.07 -2.61 21.40
N VAL A 275 20.99 -3.31 20.71
CA VAL A 275 21.04 -3.38 19.23
C VAL A 275 20.76 -4.81 18.80
N GLU A 276 19.69 -4.98 18.02
CA GLU A 276 19.40 -6.25 17.37
C GLU A 276 20.36 -6.47 16.20
N TRP A 277 20.80 -7.70 16.01
CA TRP A 277 21.69 -8.03 14.91
C TRP A 277 21.38 -9.40 14.31
N SER A 278 21.59 -9.49 12.99
CA SER A 278 21.53 -10.75 12.25
C SER A 278 22.71 -10.85 11.30
N VAL A 279 23.12 -12.09 11.03
CA VAL A 279 24.20 -12.36 10.06
C VAL A 279 23.65 -13.33 9.01
N GLN A 280 23.69 -12.90 7.76
CA GLN A 280 23.29 -13.70 6.62
C GLN A 280 24.42 -13.72 5.59
N ASP A 281 24.92 -14.91 5.30
CA ASP A 281 26.07 -15.14 4.42
C ASP A 281 27.28 -14.29 4.84
N ARG A 282 27.50 -13.15 4.18
CA ARG A 282 28.64 -12.23 4.37
C ARG A 282 28.21 -10.85 4.88
N THR A 283 26.93 -10.69 5.17
CA THR A 283 26.37 -9.42 5.61
C THR A 283 25.94 -9.51 7.06
N VAL A 284 26.34 -8.54 7.86
CA VAL A 284 25.74 -8.28 9.18
C VAL A 284 24.81 -7.08 9.05
N THR A 285 23.61 -7.22 9.60
CA THR A 285 22.63 -6.14 9.73
C THR A 285 22.42 -5.87 11.22
N LEU A 286 22.59 -4.62 11.61
CA LEU A 286 22.38 -4.14 12.98
C LEU A 286 21.23 -3.14 12.99
N THR A 287 20.26 -3.34 13.87
CA THR A 287 19.06 -2.47 13.99
C THR A 287 18.96 -1.98 15.43
N GLY A 288 18.95 -0.66 15.62
CA GLY A 288 18.86 -0.10 16.95
C GLY A 288 19.34 1.34 17.07
N PRO A 289 19.53 1.85 18.29
CA PRO A 289 19.99 3.20 18.55
C PRO A 289 21.51 3.32 18.25
N LEU A 290 21.85 3.34 16.96
CA LEU A 290 23.25 3.46 16.52
C LEU A 290 23.70 4.93 16.54
N ASP A 291 24.34 5.32 17.62
CA ASP A 291 24.98 6.64 17.76
C ASP A 291 26.33 6.74 17.01
N ALA A 292 26.84 7.96 16.87
CA ALA A 292 28.11 8.20 16.16
C ALA A 292 29.33 7.41 16.72
N PRO A 293 29.46 7.21 18.04
CA PRO A 293 30.49 6.32 18.61
C PRO A 293 30.35 4.86 18.19
N ARG A 294 29.12 4.30 18.20
CA ARG A 294 28.84 2.92 17.78
C ARG A 294 29.10 2.72 16.29
N ILE A 295 28.64 3.65 15.45
CA ILE A 295 28.90 3.61 14.00
C ILE A 295 30.39 3.65 13.71
N ARG A 296 31.15 4.50 14.43
CA ARG A 296 32.62 4.56 14.30
C ARG A 296 33.28 3.25 14.69
N GLU A 297 32.87 2.62 15.78
CA GLU A 297 33.41 1.34 16.24
C GLU A 297 33.14 0.21 15.23
N LEU A 298 31.91 0.12 14.72
CA LEU A 298 31.54 -0.86 13.69
C LEU A 298 32.29 -0.64 12.38
N THR A 299 32.43 0.61 11.95
CA THR A 299 33.20 0.97 10.75
C THR A 299 34.70 0.67 10.92
N ALA A 300 35.28 1.00 12.09
CA ALA A 300 36.68 0.70 12.38
C ALA A 300 36.94 -0.81 12.39
N TRP A 301 36.04 -1.60 12.98
CA TRP A 301 36.11 -3.05 12.93
C TRP A 301 36.03 -3.59 11.49
N ALA A 302 35.08 -3.09 10.68
CA ALA A 302 34.92 -3.53 9.29
C ALA A 302 36.13 -3.19 8.40
N THR A 303 36.91 -2.17 8.76
CA THR A 303 38.07 -1.70 7.99
C THR A 303 39.41 -2.14 8.60
N GLN A 304 39.41 -2.98 9.64
CA GLN A 304 40.66 -3.53 10.22
C GLN A 304 41.40 -4.38 9.18
N ASN A 305 42.75 -4.29 9.21
CA ASN A 305 43.65 -5.07 8.35
C ASN A 305 43.49 -4.84 6.85
N ASP A 306 43.30 -3.58 6.40
CA ASP A 306 43.10 -3.19 5.00
C ASP A 306 41.86 -3.82 4.34
N ASN A 307 40.93 -4.33 5.13
CA ASN A 307 39.65 -4.90 4.63
C ASN A 307 38.64 -3.79 4.42
N LEU A 308 38.40 -3.40 3.17
CA LEU A 308 37.28 -2.58 2.84
C LEU A 308 36.04 -3.47 2.71
N PRO A 309 34.90 -3.17 3.37
CA PRO A 309 33.65 -3.87 3.12
C PRO A 309 33.23 -3.66 1.67
N GLU A 310 32.67 -4.70 1.04
CA GLU A 310 32.12 -4.59 -0.33
C GLU A 310 30.96 -3.59 -0.37
N ALA A 311 30.16 -3.53 0.72
CA ALA A 311 29.10 -2.55 0.89
C ALA A 311 28.97 -2.16 2.37
N LEU A 312 28.67 -0.88 2.60
CA LEU A 312 28.34 -0.33 3.90
C LEU A 312 27.22 0.67 3.73
N SER A 313 26.13 0.46 4.45
CA SER A 313 24.99 1.38 4.45
C SER A 313 24.54 1.69 5.87
N VAL A 314 24.09 2.92 6.10
CA VAL A 314 23.44 3.36 7.34
C VAL A 314 22.19 4.13 6.92
N GLN A 315 21.03 3.63 7.29
CA GLN A 315 19.74 4.24 6.90
C GLN A 315 18.78 4.20 8.07
N PRO A 316 17.79 5.12 8.09
CA PRO A 316 16.67 4.99 9.00
C PRO A 316 15.95 3.65 8.75
N ARG A 317 15.38 3.07 9.80
CA ARG A 317 14.52 1.90 9.70
C ARG A 317 13.38 2.18 8.72
N SER A 318 13.09 1.23 7.86
CA SER A 318 12.06 1.30 6.82
C SER A 318 10.82 0.49 7.21
N LEU A 319 9.71 0.68 6.49
CA LEU A 319 8.54 -0.22 6.61
C LEU A 319 8.87 -1.66 6.22
N GLU A 320 9.88 -1.88 5.37
CA GLU A 320 10.32 -3.21 4.99
C GLU A 320 10.96 -3.93 6.18
N ASP A 321 11.80 -3.24 6.95
CA ASP A 321 12.40 -3.80 8.17
C ASP A 321 11.32 -4.17 9.19
N VAL A 322 10.33 -3.29 9.39
CA VAL A 322 9.18 -3.57 10.26
C VAL A 322 8.41 -4.80 9.79
N PHE A 323 8.17 -4.90 8.48
CA PHE A 323 7.45 -6.03 7.90
C PHE A 323 8.19 -7.35 8.11
N LEU A 324 9.50 -7.38 7.89
CA LEU A 324 10.33 -8.58 8.06
C LEU A 324 10.31 -9.07 9.50
N GLU A 325 10.47 -8.15 10.47
CA GLU A 325 10.40 -8.44 11.89
C GLU A 325 9.04 -9.04 12.30
N VAL A 326 7.93 -8.38 11.93
CA VAL A 326 6.58 -8.80 12.33
C VAL A 326 6.14 -10.10 11.63
N SER A 327 6.62 -10.36 10.40
CA SER A 327 6.29 -11.59 9.66
C SER A 327 7.19 -12.77 10.02
N GLY A 328 8.18 -12.60 10.88
CA GLY A 328 9.15 -13.64 11.27
C GLY A 328 9.92 -14.20 10.07
N ARG A 329 10.10 -13.41 9.02
CA ARG A 329 10.90 -13.74 7.83
C ARG A 329 12.21 -12.99 7.94
N ASP A 330 13.30 -13.74 7.97
CA ASP A 330 14.64 -13.16 7.83
C ASP A 330 14.71 -12.35 6.53
N ALA A 331 15.44 -11.24 6.56
CA ALA A 331 15.70 -10.44 5.38
C ALA A 331 16.36 -11.31 4.29
N PRO A 332 16.07 -11.08 3.01
CA PRO A 332 16.60 -11.87 1.89
C PRO A 332 18.12 -11.77 1.76
#